data_25569bfc6df4950bb3b5f7c650a1af77
#
_entry.id   25569bfc6df4950bb3b5f7c650a1af77
#
_cell.length_a   1.000
_cell.length_b   1.000
_cell.length_c   1.000
_cell.angle_alpha   90.00
_cell.angle_beta   90.00
_cell.angle_gamma   90.00
#
_symmetry.space_group_name_H-M   'P 1'
#
loop_
_entity.id
_entity.type
_entity.pdbx_description
1 polymer ?
#
loop_
_entity_poly.entity_id
_entity_poly.type
_entity_poly.pdbx_seq_one_letter_code
_entity_poly.pdbx_strand_id
1 'polypeptide(L)'
;MKILHTADWHLGQTFYEYDRREEHLHFLEWLKQQIRQHEIDVLLIAGDVFASPNPSAESQRMYYRFLREVTSENPSLQIIIIAGNHDSAARLEAPNPLLEDMNVTVRGVVRRNAEGDIDLQHLIVPLYTEGEVTAYCLAVPYLRQGDYPSAENYSKGVQLLYEQLFNEVKEKGLPVIAMGHLQATGSEISEDDRSERTVIGGLECVSPDAFDEAIAYTALGHLHRSQRVSHRENVRYSGTPMPMSFAERNNASGVVMITISAEGTGIERLAFEPLAGVMSIPRQARPLEEVLQAIGDLPDGDVTLRSPYLEIKILMTEPEPSYKYKIEEALKGKAVRLARIAAMLPQKKASGIVATSYEELQTIRPLDMALDVFKRKYGGTEMPDTMKQLLESVIKEAGV
;
A
#
# COMPACT_ATOMS: atom_id res chain seq x y z
N MET A 1 -11.66 22.37 12.05
CA MET A 1 -11.22 20.98 12.36
C MET A 1 -9.94 20.68 11.58
N LYS A 2 -8.89 20.17 12.26
CA LYS A 2 -7.63 19.74 11.66
C LYS A 2 -7.52 18.22 11.74
N ILE A 3 -7.26 17.58 10.62
CA ILE A 3 -7.24 16.12 10.48
C ILE A 3 -5.87 15.70 9.96
N LEU A 4 -5.29 14.64 10.51
CA LEU A 4 -4.13 13.95 9.92
C LEU A 4 -4.57 12.63 9.30
N HIS A 5 -4.16 12.37 8.07
CA HIS A 5 -4.37 11.13 7.34
C HIS A 5 -3.04 10.41 7.12
N THR A 6 -2.97 9.18 7.57
CA THR A 6 -1.86 8.25 7.37
C THR A 6 -2.40 6.85 7.05
N ALA A 7 -1.58 5.98 6.46
CA ALA A 7 -1.93 4.60 6.11
C ALA A 7 -0.66 3.74 5.99
N ASP A 8 -0.84 2.46 5.82
CA ASP A 8 0.19 1.52 5.37
C ASP A 8 1.44 1.55 6.27
N TRP A 9 1.21 1.46 7.59
CA TRP A 9 2.30 1.46 8.59
C TRP A 9 3.11 0.18 8.58
N HIS A 10 2.45 -0.94 8.30
CA HIS A 10 3.03 -2.29 8.28
C HIS A 10 3.93 -2.57 9.48
N LEU A 11 3.44 -2.27 10.70
CA LEU A 11 4.19 -2.52 11.93
C LEU A 11 4.62 -3.98 12.04
N GLY A 12 5.94 -4.18 12.24
CA GLY A 12 6.55 -5.50 12.30
C GLY A 12 7.04 -6.02 10.94
N GLN A 13 6.97 -5.22 9.88
CA GLN A 13 7.62 -5.56 8.63
C GLN A 13 9.14 -5.58 8.79
N THR A 14 9.76 -6.56 8.17
CA THR A 14 11.21 -6.60 7.98
C THR A 14 11.56 -6.11 6.58
N PHE A 15 12.66 -5.40 6.42
CA PHE A 15 13.17 -5.06 5.09
C PHE A 15 14.21 -6.11 4.69
N TYR A 16 13.80 -7.08 3.88
CA TYR A 16 14.50 -8.34 3.66
C TYR A 16 14.72 -9.05 5.00
N GLU A 17 15.96 -9.15 5.50
CA GLU A 17 16.28 -9.79 6.79
C GLU A 17 16.46 -8.78 7.92
N TYR A 18 16.36 -7.48 7.67
CA TYR A 18 16.57 -6.43 8.65
C TYR A 18 15.31 -6.12 9.43
N ASP A 19 15.39 -6.11 10.74
CA ASP A 19 14.35 -5.59 11.63
C ASP A 19 14.24 -4.07 11.48
N ARG A 20 13.01 -3.56 11.36
CA ARG A 20 12.72 -2.15 11.19
C ARG A 20 12.07 -1.51 12.41
N ARG A 21 12.13 -2.15 13.54
CA ARG A 21 11.50 -1.68 14.77
C ARG A 21 11.87 -0.22 15.10
N GLU A 22 13.16 0.11 15.06
CA GLU A 22 13.62 1.47 15.37
C GLU A 22 13.13 2.51 14.35
N GLU A 23 12.94 2.12 13.11
CA GLU A 23 12.36 2.97 12.07
C GLU A 23 10.86 3.23 12.33
N HIS A 24 10.11 2.19 12.72
CA HIS A 24 8.71 2.35 13.13
C HIS A 24 8.58 3.22 14.37
N LEU A 25 9.42 3.04 15.39
CA LEU A 25 9.42 3.88 16.58
C LEU A 25 9.75 5.34 16.24
N HIS A 26 10.70 5.57 15.35
CA HIS A 26 11.06 6.92 14.88
C HIS A 26 9.87 7.60 14.18
N PHE A 27 9.14 6.88 13.32
CA PHE A 27 7.94 7.40 12.67
C PHE A 27 6.83 7.71 13.69
N LEU A 28 6.52 6.79 14.60
CA LEU A 28 5.45 6.98 15.59
C LEU A 28 5.76 8.14 16.53
N GLU A 29 7.02 8.35 16.91
CA GLU A 29 7.43 9.50 17.71
C GLU A 29 7.29 10.81 16.94
N TRP A 30 7.72 10.83 15.67
CA TRP A 30 7.51 11.99 14.80
C TRP A 30 6.01 12.30 14.62
N LEU A 31 5.17 11.28 14.43
CA LEU A 31 3.71 11.45 14.28
C LEU A 31 3.08 12.06 15.53
N LYS A 32 3.48 11.63 16.74
CA LYS A 32 3.04 12.26 18.01
C LYS A 32 3.43 13.75 18.05
N GLN A 33 4.65 14.09 17.62
CA GLN A 33 5.09 15.48 17.56
C GLN A 33 4.25 16.31 16.59
N GLN A 34 3.90 15.76 15.40
CA GLN A 34 3.03 16.46 14.45
C GLN A 34 1.63 16.69 15.01
N ILE A 35 1.05 15.69 15.66
CA ILE A 35 -0.28 15.80 16.29
C ILE A 35 -0.29 16.94 17.30
N ARG A 36 0.71 17.00 18.17
CA ARG A 36 0.82 18.07 19.18
C ARG A 36 1.13 19.42 18.57
N GLN A 37 2.09 19.52 17.64
CA GLN A 37 2.54 20.77 17.05
C GLN A 37 1.44 21.45 16.25
N HIS A 38 0.62 20.68 15.54
CA HIS A 38 -0.45 21.21 14.70
C HIS A 38 -1.81 21.23 15.38
N GLU A 39 -1.89 20.80 16.66
CA GLU A 39 -3.16 20.72 17.42
C GLU A 39 -4.22 19.98 16.63
N ILE A 40 -3.93 18.70 16.32
CA ILE A 40 -4.79 17.85 15.48
C ILE A 40 -6.01 17.39 16.26
N ASP A 41 -7.20 17.57 15.69
CA ASP A 41 -8.47 17.13 16.25
C ASP A 41 -8.74 15.64 15.94
N VAL A 42 -8.35 15.17 14.75
CA VAL A 42 -8.66 13.80 14.28
C VAL A 42 -7.45 13.18 13.59
N LEU A 43 -7.12 11.94 13.97
CA LEU A 43 -6.16 11.09 13.26
C LEU A 43 -6.91 9.99 12.49
N LEU A 44 -6.74 9.93 11.18
CA LEU A 44 -7.25 8.86 10.31
C LEU A 44 -6.13 7.91 9.95
N ILE A 45 -6.31 6.61 10.27
CA ILE A 45 -5.37 5.54 9.89
C ILE A 45 -6.09 4.64 8.89
N ALA A 46 -5.76 4.81 7.61
CA ALA A 46 -6.51 4.20 6.50
C ALA A 46 -6.00 2.80 6.12
N GLY A 47 -5.85 1.92 7.12
CA GLY A 47 -5.56 0.49 6.93
C GLY A 47 -4.08 0.13 6.90
N ASP A 48 -3.84 -1.17 6.85
CA ASP A 48 -2.53 -1.83 6.89
C ASP A 48 -1.66 -1.35 8.06
N VAL A 49 -2.26 -1.42 9.25
CA VAL A 49 -1.59 -1.11 10.51
C VAL A 49 -0.45 -2.09 10.76
N PHE A 50 -0.68 -3.38 10.51
CA PHE A 50 0.29 -4.45 10.71
C PHE A 50 0.74 -5.07 9.38
N ALA A 51 1.99 -5.54 9.35
CA ALA A 51 2.56 -6.21 8.19
C ALA A 51 1.92 -7.59 7.89
N SER A 52 1.18 -8.16 8.83
CA SER A 52 0.53 -9.47 8.66
C SER A 52 -0.68 -9.63 9.57
N PRO A 53 -1.63 -10.54 9.22
CA PRO A 53 -2.82 -10.79 10.02
C PRO A 53 -2.54 -11.38 11.41
N ASN A 54 -1.30 -11.82 11.65
CA ASN A 54 -0.86 -12.35 12.94
C ASN A 54 0.39 -11.59 13.43
N PRO A 55 0.23 -10.32 13.85
CA PRO A 55 1.36 -9.49 14.26
C PRO A 55 2.03 -10.02 15.52
N SER A 56 3.34 -9.81 15.63
CA SER A 56 4.11 -10.16 16.83
C SER A 56 3.60 -9.41 18.06
N ALA A 57 3.84 -9.97 19.24
CA ALA A 57 3.52 -9.28 20.51
C ALA A 57 4.23 -7.91 20.61
N GLU A 58 5.40 -7.78 19.99
CA GLU A 58 6.15 -6.53 19.97
C GLU A 58 5.50 -5.49 19.07
N SER A 59 5.07 -5.87 17.86
CA SER A 59 4.32 -4.98 16.96
C SER A 59 3.03 -4.48 17.60
N GLN A 60 2.28 -5.39 18.25
CA GLN A 60 1.07 -5.04 19.00
C GLN A 60 1.38 -4.07 20.16
N ARG A 61 2.46 -4.34 20.92
CA ARG A 61 2.89 -3.45 22.02
C ARG A 61 3.26 -2.06 21.50
N MET A 62 3.91 -1.95 20.37
CA MET A 62 4.26 -0.69 19.71
C MET A 62 3.00 0.12 19.37
N TYR A 63 2.04 -0.53 18.74
CA TYR A 63 0.76 0.05 18.35
C TYR A 63 -0.05 0.55 19.58
N TYR A 64 -0.31 -0.32 20.56
CA TYR A 64 -1.11 0.06 21.73
C TYR A 64 -0.40 1.09 22.62
N ARG A 65 0.93 1.06 22.67
CA ARG A 65 1.71 2.08 23.36
C ARG A 65 1.52 3.44 22.69
N PHE A 66 1.63 3.50 21.36
CA PHE A 66 1.40 4.73 20.60
C PHE A 66 0.00 5.29 20.87
N LEU A 67 -1.06 4.47 20.74
CA LEU A 67 -2.44 4.91 21.01
C LEU A 67 -2.60 5.49 22.41
N ARG A 68 -2.13 4.75 23.42
CA ARG A 68 -2.19 5.20 24.81
C ARG A 68 -1.45 6.52 25.05
N GLU A 69 -0.24 6.65 24.52
CA GLU A 69 0.57 7.84 24.74
C GLU A 69 -0.04 9.06 24.03
N VAL A 70 -0.42 8.94 22.77
CA VAL A 70 -0.95 10.07 22.00
C VAL A 70 -2.31 10.54 22.53
N THR A 71 -3.19 9.64 22.97
CA THR A 71 -4.49 10.01 23.55
C THR A 71 -4.36 10.58 24.98
N SER A 72 -3.40 10.08 25.78
CA SER A 72 -3.12 10.65 27.10
C SER A 72 -2.54 12.06 27.02
N GLU A 73 -1.71 12.33 26.01
CA GLU A 73 -1.13 13.66 25.78
C GLU A 73 -2.12 14.64 25.14
N ASN A 74 -3.10 14.12 24.38
CA ASN A 74 -4.12 14.88 23.64
C ASN A 74 -5.52 14.30 23.90
N PRO A 75 -6.16 14.59 25.05
CA PRO A 75 -7.42 13.97 25.45
C PRO A 75 -8.62 14.24 24.52
N SER A 76 -8.59 15.32 23.74
CA SER A 76 -9.62 15.68 22.75
C SER A 76 -9.41 15.02 21.38
N LEU A 77 -8.25 14.40 21.16
CA LEU A 77 -7.93 13.75 19.87
C LEU A 77 -8.87 12.56 19.64
N GLN A 78 -9.52 12.52 18.49
CA GLN A 78 -10.22 11.33 18.01
C GLN A 78 -9.31 10.56 17.04
N ILE A 79 -9.32 9.23 17.16
CA ILE A 79 -8.55 8.37 16.26
C ILE A 79 -9.52 7.40 15.59
N ILE A 80 -9.59 7.45 14.26
CA ILE A 80 -10.39 6.54 13.46
C ILE A 80 -9.44 5.62 12.68
N ILE A 81 -9.63 4.31 12.85
CA ILE A 81 -8.78 3.29 12.23
C ILE A 81 -9.66 2.35 11.43
N ILE A 82 -9.31 2.10 10.19
CA ILE A 82 -9.90 1.02 9.40
C ILE A 82 -8.90 -0.11 9.19
N ALA A 83 -9.38 -1.33 8.96
CA ALA A 83 -8.51 -2.44 8.60
C ALA A 83 -8.15 -2.39 7.11
N GLY A 84 -6.88 -2.72 6.79
CA GLY A 84 -6.42 -2.99 5.44
C GLY A 84 -6.45 -4.47 5.08
N ASN A 85 -5.87 -4.82 3.92
CA ASN A 85 -5.84 -6.22 3.44
C ASN A 85 -4.78 -7.07 4.18
N HIS A 86 -3.74 -6.48 4.73
CA HIS A 86 -2.74 -7.16 5.57
C HIS A 86 -3.20 -7.36 7.00
N ASP A 87 -4.18 -6.60 7.47
CA ASP A 87 -4.71 -6.72 8.83
C ASP A 87 -5.64 -7.92 9.00
N SER A 88 -5.69 -8.46 10.21
CA SER A 88 -6.81 -9.30 10.63
C SER A 88 -7.94 -8.38 11.11
N ALA A 89 -8.91 -8.10 10.27
CA ALA A 89 -10.02 -7.19 10.52
C ALA A 89 -10.67 -7.38 11.90
N ALA A 90 -11.06 -8.61 12.25
CA ALA A 90 -11.70 -8.93 13.51
C ALA A 90 -10.75 -8.75 14.72
N ARG A 91 -9.44 -9.06 14.57
CA ARG A 91 -8.46 -8.86 15.66
C ARG A 91 -8.14 -7.40 15.89
N LEU A 92 -8.08 -6.61 14.83
CA LEU A 92 -7.85 -5.17 14.94
C LEU A 92 -9.01 -4.48 15.64
N GLU A 93 -10.25 -4.92 15.38
CA GLU A 93 -11.47 -4.35 15.98
C GLU A 93 -11.76 -4.91 17.39
N ALA A 94 -11.31 -6.11 17.72
CA ALA A 94 -11.64 -6.77 18.99
C ALA A 94 -11.38 -5.93 20.26
N PRO A 95 -10.34 -5.09 20.34
CA PRO A 95 -10.09 -4.23 21.52
C PRO A 95 -10.98 -2.98 21.61
N ASN A 96 -11.90 -2.72 20.67
CA ASN A 96 -12.76 -1.54 20.66
C ASN A 96 -13.37 -1.19 22.03
N PRO A 97 -13.91 -2.15 22.81
CA PRO A 97 -14.51 -1.83 24.11
C PRO A 97 -13.54 -1.16 25.11
N LEU A 98 -12.22 -1.33 24.89
CA LEU A 98 -11.18 -0.67 25.71
C LEU A 98 -10.67 0.61 25.05
N LEU A 99 -10.76 0.70 23.73
CA LEU A 99 -10.26 1.82 22.94
C LEU A 99 -11.24 3.00 22.89
N GLU A 100 -12.54 2.72 22.95
CA GLU A 100 -13.60 3.74 22.93
C GLU A 100 -13.46 4.75 24.08
N ASP A 101 -13.07 4.30 25.28
CA ASP A 101 -12.76 5.17 26.42
C ASP A 101 -11.58 6.13 26.16
N MET A 102 -10.79 5.84 25.12
CA MET A 102 -9.63 6.65 24.69
C MET A 102 -9.95 7.48 23.44
N ASN A 103 -11.20 7.63 23.03
CA ASN A 103 -11.61 8.25 21.78
C ASN A 103 -11.01 7.59 20.52
N VAL A 104 -10.73 6.28 20.58
CA VAL A 104 -10.23 5.50 19.44
C VAL A 104 -11.33 4.58 18.93
N THR A 105 -11.69 4.72 17.68
CA THR A 105 -12.69 3.91 16.99
C THR A 105 -12.03 3.07 15.91
N VAL A 106 -12.15 1.75 15.98
CA VAL A 106 -11.67 0.84 14.95
C VAL A 106 -12.85 0.27 14.17
N ARG A 107 -12.75 0.28 12.85
CA ARG A 107 -13.69 -0.36 11.93
C ARG A 107 -12.93 -1.38 11.10
N GLY A 108 -12.94 -2.62 11.59
CA GLY A 108 -12.25 -3.73 10.94
C GLY A 108 -13.16 -4.51 10.00
N VAL A 109 -14.42 -4.70 10.39
CA VAL A 109 -15.39 -5.53 9.68
C VAL A 109 -16.63 -4.75 9.27
N VAL A 110 -17.22 -5.13 8.15
CA VAL A 110 -18.57 -4.69 7.77
C VAL A 110 -19.58 -5.58 8.48
N ARG A 111 -20.36 -5.00 9.37
CA ARG A 111 -21.39 -5.73 10.13
C ARG A 111 -22.71 -5.80 9.37
N ARG A 112 -23.53 -6.78 9.71
CA ARG A 112 -24.90 -6.91 9.21
C ARG A 112 -25.89 -6.81 10.36
N ASN A 113 -27.04 -6.18 10.09
CA ASN A 113 -28.15 -6.10 11.01
C ASN A 113 -28.90 -7.46 11.11
N ALA A 114 -29.97 -7.52 11.91
CA ALA A 114 -30.75 -8.73 12.12
C ALA A 114 -31.49 -9.20 10.84
N GLU A 115 -31.75 -8.29 9.93
CA GLU A 115 -32.40 -8.52 8.64
C GLU A 115 -31.41 -9.05 7.58
N GLY A 116 -30.10 -8.99 7.86
CA GLY A 116 -29.03 -9.43 6.98
C GLY A 116 -28.48 -8.33 6.08
N ASP A 117 -28.98 -7.10 6.20
CA ASP A 117 -28.48 -5.93 5.49
C ASP A 117 -27.21 -5.38 6.12
N ILE A 118 -26.45 -4.59 5.37
CA ILE A 118 -25.26 -3.92 5.88
C ILE A 118 -25.66 -2.91 6.96
N ASP A 119 -25.04 -2.99 8.12
CA ASP A 119 -25.21 -2.00 9.20
C ASP A 119 -24.44 -0.71 8.86
N LEU A 120 -25.08 0.18 8.11
CA LEU A 120 -24.48 1.45 7.70
C LEU A 120 -24.12 2.34 8.89
N GLN A 121 -24.89 2.30 9.98
CA GLN A 121 -24.63 3.12 11.16
C GLN A 121 -23.32 2.73 11.85
N HIS A 122 -22.94 1.46 11.77
CA HIS A 122 -21.64 1.00 12.27
C HIS A 122 -20.46 1.65 11.54
N LEU A 123 -20.60 1.96 10.25
CA LEU A 123 -19.54 2.55 9.42
C LEU A 123 -19.52 4.09 9.47
N ILE A 124 -20.51 4.72 10.07
CA ILE A 124 -20.61 6.17 10.21
C ILE A 124 -20.11 6.58 11.60
N VAL A 125 -19.06 7.36 11.66
CA VAL A 125 -18.45 7.84 12.92
C VAL A 125 -18.61 9.36 13.00
N PRO A 126 -19.31 9.88 14.02
CA PRO A 126 -19.39 11.32 14.23
C PRO A 126 -18.03 11.86 14.69
N LEU A 127 -17.63 13.01 14.16
CA LEU A 127 -16.42 13.72 14.54
C LEU A 127 -16.80 14.96 15.36
N TYR A 128 -16.12 15.15 16.49
CA TYR A 128 -16.44 16.18 17.44
C TYR A 128 -15.37 17.28 17.48
N THR A 129 -15.80 18.50 17.72
CA THR A 129 -14.95 19.62 18.12
C THR A 129 -15.63 20.30 19.28
N GLU A 130 -14.94 20.49 20.41
CA GLU A 130 -15.50 21.10 21.64
C GLU A 130 -16.78 20.43 22.15
N GLY A 131 -16.94 19.12 21.92
CA GLY A 131 -18.09 18.33 22.34
C GLY A 131 -19.29 18.33 21.39
N GLU A 132 -19.25 19.10 20.31
CA GLU A 132 -20.28 19.16 19.28
C GLU A 132 -19.90 18.34 18.07
N VAL A 133 -20.88 17.69 17.42
CA VAL A 133 -20.64 16.99 16.14
C VAL A 133 -20.44 18.03 15.04
N THR A 134 -19.26 18.06 14.46
CA THR A 134 -18.88 19.04 13.45
C THR A 134 -18.57 18.42 12.07
N ALA A 135 -18.48 17.10 11.98
CA ALA A 135 -18.35 16.37 10.72
C ALA A 135 -18.75 14.89 10.91
N TYR A 136 -18.82 14.14 9.82
CA TYR A 136 -19.01 12.69 9.82
C TYR A 136 -17.88 12.01 9.05
N CYS A 137 -17.40 10.87 9.57
CA CYS A 137 -16.45 10.00 8.90
C CYS A 137 -17.13 8.70 8.45
N LEU A 138 -17.09 8.40 7.17
CA LEU A 138 -17.50 7.11 6.59
C LEU A 138 -16.27 6.17 6.67
N ALA A 139 -16.19 5.38 7.73
CA ALA A 139 -15.01 4.55 8.05
C ALA A 139 -15.16 3.15 7.42
N VAL A 140 -14.86 3.04 6.12
CA VAL A 140 -15.02 1.79 5.35
C VAL A 140 -13.69 1.03 5.34
N PRO A 141 -13.62 -0.19 5.92
CA PRO A 141 -12.42 -1.02 5.90
C PRO A 141 -12.19 -1.64 4.51
N TYR A 142 -11.08 -2.39 4.36
CA TYR A 142 -10.86 -3.23 3.19
C TYR A 142 -12.03 -4.18 2.97
N LEU A 143 -12.63 -4.11 1.78
CA LEU A 143 -13.86 -4.83 1.44
C LEU A 143 -13.56 -6.14 0.72
N ARG A 144 -14.15 -7.23 1.19
CA ARG A 144 -14.17 -8.53 0.54
C ARG A 144 -15.52 -8.79 -0.11
N GLN A 145 -15.60 -9.83 -0.91
CA GLN A 145 -16.88 -10.26 -1.46
C GLN A 145 -17.89 -10.54 -0.32
N GLY A 146 -19.04 -9.87 -0.41
CA GLY A 146 -20.08 -9.91 0.61
C GLY A 146 -20.07 -8.75 1.60
N ASP A 147 -19.06 -7.88 1.59
CA ASP A 147 -18.97 -6.71 2.46
C ASP A 147 -19.62 -5.45 1.84
N TYR A 148 -20.14 -5.54 0.63
CA TYR A 148 -20.79 -4.46 -0.11
C TYR A 148 -22.13 -4.95 -0.72
N PRO A 149 -23.03 -4.03 -1.12
CA PRO A 149 -24.29 -4.38 -1.78
C PRO A 149 -24.06 -5.20 -3.06
N SER A 150 -24.98 -6.13 -3.35
CA SER A 150 -24.92 -6.92 -4.58
C SER A 150 -24.94 -6.03 -5.81
N ALA A 151 -23.99 -6.20 -6.72
CA ALA A 151 -23.81 -5.39 -7.92
C ALA A 151 -23.18 -6.21 -9.05
N GLU A 152 -23.11 -5.62 -10.25
CA GLU A 152 -22.52 -6.26 -11.43
C GLU A 152 -21.04 -6.61 -11.26
N ASN A 153 -20.31 -5.78 -10.51
CA ASN A 153 -18.89 -5.96 -10.23
C ASN A 153 -18.48 -5.28 -8.92
N TYR A 154 -17.23 -5.51 -8.50
CA TYR A 154 -16.66 -4.96 -7.27
C TYR A 154 -16.77 -3.42 -7.21
N SER A 155 -16.31 -2.71 -8.26
CA SER A 155 -16.31 -1.24 -8.29
C SER A 155 -17.72 -0.67 -8.10
N LYS A 156 -18.74 -1.27 -8.73
CA LYS A 156 -20.13 -0.85 -8.59
C LYS A 156 -20.68 -1.13 -7.20
N GLY A 157 -20.33 -2.27 -6.61
CA GLY A 157 -20.71 -2.61 -5.24
C GLY A 157 -20.13 -1.64 -4.22
N VAL A 158 -18.86 -1.28 -4.36
CA VAL A 158 -18.20 -0.27 -3.52
C VAL A 158 -18.84 1.10 -3.70
N GLN A 159 -19.11 1.50 -4.95
CA GLN A 159 -19.83 2.76 -5.24
C GLN A 159 -21.17 2.82 -4.51
N LEU A 160 -21.99 1.78 -4.61
CA LEU A 160 -23.29 1.71 -3.95
C LEU A 160 -23.18 1.82 -2.43
N LEU A 161 -22.14 1.21 -1.83
CA LEU A 161 -21.91 1.31 -0.39
C LEU A 161 -21.62 2.75 0.04
N TYR A 162 -20.70 3.45 -0.64
CA TYR A 162 -20.39 4.84 -0.31
C TYR A 162 -21.58 5.77 -0.58
N GLU A 163 -22.36 5.53 -1.64
CA GLU A 163 -23.58 6.27 -1.94
C GLU A 163 -24.61 6.11 -0.82
N GLN A 164 -24.84 4.88 -0.34
CA GLN A 164 -25.75 4.62 0.78
C GLN A 164 -25.27 5.32 2.05
N LEU A 165 -23.99 5.18 2.40
CA LEU A 165 -23.41 5.82 3.58
C LEU A 165 -23.49 7.35 3.52
N PHE A 166 -23.21 7.95 2.37
CA PHE A 166 -23.30 9.40 2.19
C PHE A 166 -24.74 9.88 2.30
N ASN A 167 -25.71 9.14 1.76
CA ASN A 167 -27.13 9.47 1.85
C ASN A 167 -27.65 9.52 3.31
N GLU A 168 -27.08 8.70 4.23
CA GLU A 168 -27.44 8.71 5.65
C GLU A 168 -27.05 10.02 6.37
N VAL A 169 -26.05 10.73 5.86
CA VAL A 169 -25.48 11.90 6.56
C VAL A 169 -25.60 13.21 5.79
N LYS A 170 -25.82 13.21 4.48
CA LYS A 170 -25.81 14.42 3.65
C LYS A 170 -26.81 15.49 4.09
N GLU A 171 -28.01 15.08 4.55
CA GLU A 171 -29.06 15.99 5.00
C GLU A 171 -28.74 16.66 6.35
N LYS A 172 -27.68 16.22 7.05
CA LYS A 172 -27.24 16.83 8.30
C LYS A 172 -26.48 18.14 8.10
N GLY A 173 -26.10 18.46 6.85
CA GLY A 173 -25.46 19.73 6.48
C GLY A 173 -24.07 19.93 7.05
N LEU A 174 -23.40 18.86 7.49
CA LEU A 174 -22.03 18.87 8.04
C LEU A 174 -21.05 18.27 7.02
N PRO A 175 -19.76 18.66 7.05
CA PRO A 175 -18.74 18.06 6.23
C PRO A 175 -18.66 16.54 6.41
N VAL A 176 -18.46 15.82 5.31
CA VAL A 176 -18.30 14.37 5.30
C VAL A 176 -16.89 14.02 4.84
N ILE A 177 -16.23 13.17 5.61
CA ILE A 177 -14.95 12.58 5.27
C ILE A 177 -15.19 11.10 4.95
N ALA A 178 -14.57 10.56 3.92
CA ALA A 178 -14.59 9.14 3.65
C ALA A 178 -13.21 8.52 3.93
N MET A 179 -13.19 7.29 4.41
CA MET A 179 -11.98 6.46 4.49
C MET A 179 -12.19 5.20 3.65
N GLY A 180 -11.11 4.70 3.05
CA GLY A 180 -11.13 3.44 2.33
C GLY A 180 -9.72 2.84 2.21
N HIS A 181 -9.66 1.51 2.10
CA HIS A 181 -8.43 0.80 1.83
C HIS A 181 -8.64 -0.05 0.57
N LEU A 182 -8.27 0.50 -0.59
CA LEU A 182 -8.60 -0.05 -1.90
C LEU A 182 -7.72 0.54 -3.00
N GLN A 183 -7.70 -0.11 -4.16
CA GLN A 183 -7.05 0.42 -5.36
C GLN A 183 -8.06 1.22 -6.19
N ALA A 184 -7.79 2.52 -6.42
CA ALA A 184 -8.62 3.37 -7.27
C ALA A 184 -8.05 3.47 -8.69
N THR A 185 -8.94 3.48 -9.68
CA THR A 185 -8.59 3.68 -11.10
C THR A 185 -7.98 5.08 -11.30
N GLY A 186 -6.94 5.17 -12.14
CA GLY A 186 -6.23 6.42 -12.40
C GLY A 186 -5.18 6.78 -11.35
N SER A 187 -4.85 5.84 -10.47
CA SER A 187 -3.69 5.92 -9.57
C SER A 187 -2.42 5.47 -10.30
N GLU A 188 -1.30 6.08 -9.94
CA GLU A 188 0.01 5.68 -10.47
C GLU A 188 0.55 4.49 -9.67
N ILE A 189 0.82 3.39 -10.37
CA ILE A 189 1.41 2.18 -9.82
C ILE A 189 2.78 1.99 -10.48
N SER A 190 3.81 1.71 -9.71
CA SER A 190 5.12 1.36 -10.24
C SER A 190 5.08 -0.08 -10.77
N GLU A 191 5.51 -0.30 -12.01
CA GLU A 191 5.63 -1.66 -12.61
C GLU A 191 6.58 -2.57 -11.81
N ASP A 192 7.55 -1.98 -11.11
CA ASP A 192 8.51 -2.70 -10.24
C ASP A 192 7.95 -2.95 -8.83
N ASP A 193 6.85 -2.30 -8.48
CA ASP A 193 6.24 -2.43 -7.16
C ASP A 193 5.35 -3.67 -7.12
N ARG A 194 5.92 -4.75 -6.58
CA ARG A 194 5.23 -6.02 -6.34
C ARG A 194 4.86 -6.21 -4.87
N SER A 195 5.01 -5.18 -4.06
CA SER A 195 4.69 -5.22 -2.62
C SER A 195 3.19 -5.44 -2.42
N GLU A 196 2.37 -4.86 -3.31
CA GLU A 196 0.95 -5.12 -3.36
C GLU A 196 0.60 -6.12 -4.48
N ARG A 197 -0.29 -7.05 -4.20
CA ARG A 197 -0.81 -7.96 -5.22
C ARG A 197 -1.68 -7.16 -6.18
N THR A 198 -1.10 -6.74 -7.30
CA THR A 198 -1.88 -6.31 -8.44
C THR A 198 -2.71 -7.50 -8.91
N VAL A 199 -4.02 -7.42 -8.75
CA VAL A 199 -4.92 -8.44 -9.30
C VAL A 199 -4.82 -8.36 -10.82
N ILE A 200 -4.38 -9.47 -11.41
CA ILE A 200 -4.23 -9.58 -12.86
C ILE A 200 -5.61 -9.37 -13.49
N GLY A 201 -5.74 -8.30 -14.28
CA GLY A 201 -6.96 -8.00 -15.05
C GLY A 201 -7.74 -6.75 -14.64
N GLY A 202 -7.29 -5.96 -13.65
CA GLY A 202 -7.94 -4.68 -13.29
C GLY A 202 -9.37 -4.79 -12.72
N LEU A 203 -9.80 -5.99 -12.35
CA LEU A 203 -11.17 -6.30 -11.93
C LEU A 203 -11.52 -5.78 -10.52
N GLU A 204 -10.53 -5.37 -9.73
CA GLU A 204 -10.72 -4.88 -8.36
C GLU A 204 -10.40 -3.37 -8.21
N CYS A 205 -10.23 -2.63 -9.30
CA CYS A 205 -10.06 -1.18 -9.23
C CYS A 205 -11.41 -0.49 -9.09
N VAL A 206 -11.49 0.45 -8.15
CA VAL A 206 -12.67 1.26 -7.88
C VAL A 206 -12.59 2.57 -8.68
N SER A 207 -13.68 2.94 -9.38
CA SER A 207 -13.75 4.26 -10.00
C SER A 207 -13.71 5.36 -8.93
N PRO A 208 -12.98 6.46 -9.15
CA PRO A 208 -13.05 7.64 -8.26
C PRO A 208 -14.48 8.23 -8.13
N ASP A 209 -15.36 7.95 -9.08
CA ASP A 209 -16.77 8.34 -9.04
C ASP A 209 -17.57 7.61 -7.95
N ALA A 210 -16.97 6.59 -7.31
CA ALA A 210 -17.54 5.97 -6.12
C ALA A 210 -17.65 6.95 -4.94
N PHE A 211 -16.85 8.01 -4.95
CA PHE A 211 -16.85 9.03 -3.90
C PHE A 211 -17.60 10.27 -4.41
N ASP A 212 -18.74 10.59 -3.80
CA ASP A 212 -19.52 11.77 -4.13
C ASP A 212 -18.67 13.05 -4.09
N GLU A 213 -18.91 13.97 -5.01
CA GLU A 213 -18.16 15.22 -5.11
C GLU A 213 -18.34 16.13 -3.88
N ALA A 214 -19.44 15.99 -3.15
CA ALA A 214 -19.72 16.73 -1.92
C ALA A 214 -18.94 16.17 -0.70
N ILE A 215 -18.26 15.02 -0.81
CA ILE A 215 -17.36 14.54 0.23
C ILE A 215 -16.17 15.49 0.31
N ALA A 216 -15.98 16.09 1.49
CA ALA A 216 -14.94 17.10 1.70
C ALA A 216 -13.53 16.53 1.53
N TYR A 217 -13.30 15.27 1.95
CA TYR A 217 -12.02 14.58 1.79
C TYR A 217 -12.21 13.07 1.82
N THR A 218 -11.48 12.35 0.97
CA THR A 218 -11.42 10.88 0.97
C THR A 218 -9.98 10.43 1.28
N ALA A 219 -9.82 9.77 2.42
CA ALA A 219 -8.58 9.23 2.92
C ALA A 219 -8.40 7.76 2.49
N LEU A 220 -7.49 7.51 1.56
CA LEU A 220 -7.21 6.17 1.01
C LEU A 220 -5.88 5.61 1.52
N GLY A 221 -5.86 4.32 1.84
CA GLY A 221 -4.69 3.47 2.00
C GLY A 221 -4.63 2.40 0.92
N HIS A 222 -3.63 1.54 0.96
CA HIS A 222 -3.30 0.44 0.06
C HIS A 222 -2.17 0.77 -0.94
N LEU A 223 -2.14 1.95 -1.55
CA LEU A 223 -1.05 2.34 -2.44
C LEU A 223 0.01 3.12 -1.68
N HIS A 224 1.23 2.60 -1.67
CA HIS A 224 2.36 3.11 -0.89
C HIS A 224 2.90 4.46 -1.38
N ARG A 225 2.53 4.88 -2.59
CA ARG A 225 2.89 6.20 -3.13
C ARG A 225 1.86 7.25 -2.75
N SER A 226 2.29 8.30 -2.03
CA SER A 226 1.45 9.47 -1.75
C SER A 226 1.05 10.16 -3.05
N GLN A 227 -0.25 10.24 -3.34
CA GLN A 227 -0.78 10.77 -4.58
C GLN A 227 -2.26 11.16 -4.47
N ARG A 228 -2.72 12.03 -5.37
CA ARG A 228 -4.15 12.25 -5.63
C ARG A 228 -4.65 11.27 -6.70
N VAL A 229 -5.93 10.98 -6.67
CA VAL A 229 -6.58 10.07 -7.62
C VAL A 229 -7.28 10.85 -8.72
N SER A 230 -6.99 10.52 -10.00
CA SER A 230 -7.68 11.08 -11.17
C SER A 230 -7.84 12.60 -11.14
N HIS A 231 -6.83 13.33 -10.71
CA HIS A 231 -6.82 14.80 -10.57
C HIS A 231 -7.79 15.37 -9.52
N ARG A 232 -8.48 14.54 -8.72
CA ARG A 232 -9.31 15.00 -7.60
C ARG A 232 -8.42 15.36 -6.40
N GLU A 233 -8.39 16.64 -6.04
CA GLU A 233 -7.54 17.13 -4.94
C GLU A 233 -7.95 16.55 -3.58
N ASN A 234 -9.23 16.25 -3.40
CA ASN A 234 -9.81 15.74 -2.16
C ASN A 234 -9.83 14.21 -2.05
N VAL A 235 -9.37 13.45 -3.06
CA VAL A 235 -9.27 11.98 -3.01
C VAL A 235 -7.80 11.58 -3.07
N ARG A 236 -7.25 11.12 -1.94
CA ARG A 236 -5.79 10.94 -1.82
C ARG A 236 -5.39 9.67 -1.10
N TYR A 237 -4.27 9.13 -1.54
CA TYR A 237 -3.45 8.21 -0.76
C TYR A 237 -2.43 9.01 0.05
N SER A 238 -2.30 8.72 1.35
CA SER A 238 -1.21 9.27 2.16
C SER A 238 0.15 8.67 1.77
N GLY A 239 0.12 7.44 1.28
CA GLY A 239 1.29 6.61 1.08
C GLY A 239 1.83 6.03 2.38
N THR A 240 2.84 5.17 2.26
CA THR A 240 3.53 4.59 3.41
C THR A 240 4.50 5.58 4.05
N PRO A 241 4.69 5.55 5.37
CA PRO A 241 5.64 6.44 6.05
C PRO A 241 7.10 6.16 5.70
N MET A 242 7.42 4.95 5.25
CA MET A 242 8.79 4.56 4.87
C MET A 242 8.78 3.56 3.72
N PRO A 243 9.80 3.53 2.85
CA PRO A 243 9.83 2.60 1.72
C PRO A 243 9.73 1.13 2.17
N MET A 244 8.87 0.35 1.54
CA MET A 244 8.67 -1.08 1.78
C MET A 244 9.42 -1.94 0.76
N SER A 245 9.86 -1.34 -0.34
CA SER A 245 10.64 -1.99 -1.40
C SER A 245 11.65 -1.03 -2.04
N PHE A 246 12.58 -1.58 -2.82
CA PHE A 246 13.52 -0.75 -3.62
C PHE A 246 12.83 -0.01 -4.78
N ALA A 247 11.63 -0.44 -5.18
CA ALA A 247 10.82 0.28 -6.16
C ALA A 247 10.36 1.65 -5.60
N GLU A 248 10.14 1.71 -4.30
CA GLU A 248 9.62 2.90 -3.60
C GLU A 248 10.70 3.93 -3.20
N ARG A 249 11.96 3.72 -3.58
CA ARG A 249 13.10 4.60 -3.21
C ARG A 249 12.89 6.09 -3.51
N ASN A 250 12.00 6.42 -4.44
CA ASN A 250 11.68 7.80 -4.83
C ASN A 250 10.34 8.27 -4.27
N ASN A 251 9.62 7.42 -3.52
CA ASN A 251 8.36 7.81 -2.91
C ASN A 251 8.64 8.83 -1.80
N ALA A 252 7.77 9.82 -1.75
CA ALA A 252 7.86 10.83 -0.70
C ALA A 252 7.16 10.28 0.56
N SER A 253 7.89 10.17 1.67
CA SER A 253 7.38 9.75 2.97
C SER A 253 6.71 10.90 3.72
N GLY A 254 5.64 10.62 4.47
CA GLY A 254 4.92 11.61 5.26
C GLY A 254 3.46 11.27 5.49
N VAL A 255 2.71 12.28 5.90
CA VAL A 255 1.26 12.21 6.14
C VAL A 255 0.56 13.38 5.46
N VAL A 256 -0.76 13.33 5.32
CA VAL A 256 -1.55 14.44 4.78
C VAL A 256 -2.28 15.14 5.91
N MET A 257 -2.13 16.45 6.02
CA MET A 257 -2.91 17.30 6.93
C MET A 257 -4.05 17.95 6.15
N ILE A 258 -5.24 17.88 6.71
CA ILE A 258 -6.46 18.43 6.17
C ILE A 258 -7.02 19.46 7.15
N THR A 259 -7.35 20.66 6.67
CA THR A 259 -8.02 21.69 7.46
C THR A 259 -9.41 21.92 6.88
N ILE A 260 -10.44 21.62 7.64
CA ILE A 260 -11.84 21.90 7.27
C ILE A 260 -12.28 23.15 7.99
N SER A 261 -12.66 24.17 7.22
CA SER A 261 -13.12 25.47 7.71
C SER A 261 -14.34 25.95 6.93
N ALA A 262 -14.92 27.08 7.34
CA ALA A 262 -16.01 27.74 6.59
C ALA A 262 -15.57 28.22 5.19
N GLU A 263 -14.27 28.40 4.97
CA GLU A 263 -13.70 28.83 3.69
C GLU A 263 -13.44 27.66 2.73
N GLY A 264 -13.56 26.41 3.22
CA GLY A 264 -13.36 25.18 2.45
C GLY A 264 -12.35 24.23 3.08
N THR A 265 -11.88 23.29 2.25
CA THR A 265 -10.92 22.25 2.64
C THR A 265 -9.51 22.60 2.16
N GLY A 266 -8.61 22.85 3.11
CA GLY A 266 -7.16 22.97 2.87
C GLY A 266 -6.48 21.60 2.98
N ILE A 267 -5.53 21.32 2.09
CA ILE A 267 -4.80 20.03 2.09
C ILE A 267 -3.31 20.30 1.97
N GLU A 268 -2.55 19.81 2.92
CA GLU A 268 -1.09 19.97 2.99
C GLU A 268 -0.42 18.63 3.29
N ARG A 269 0.76 18.40 2.74
CA ARG A 269 1.57 17.23 3.05
C ARG A 269 2.65 17.58 4.06
N LEU A 270 2.68 16.88 5.19
CA LEU A 270 3.76 16.96 6.16
C LEU A 270 4.80 15.89 5.83
N ALA A 271 6.00 16.33 5.47
CA ALA A 271 7.09 15.43 5.09
C ALA A 271 7.69 14.74 6.32
N PHE A 272 7.93 13.45 6.21
CA PHE A 272 8.69 12.67 7.18
C PHE A 272 10.03 12.26 6.57
N GLU A 273 11.10 12.31 7.36
CA GLU A 273 12.41 11.82 6.99
C GLU A 273 12.62 10.42 7.60
N PRO A 274 12.57 9.34 6.82
CA PRO A 274 12.84 7.99 7.32
C PRO A 274 14.21 7.88 7.97
N LEU A 275 14.33 7.07 9.02
CA LEU A 275 15.60 6.87 9.74
C LEU A 275 16.69 6.33 8.82
N ALA A 276 16.31 5.46 7.89
CA ALA A 276 17.18 4.90 6.86
C ALA A 276 16.51 4.93 5.48
N GLY A 277 17.27 5.34 4.48
CA GLY A 277 16.82 5.30 3.08
C GLY A 277 17.07 3.96 2.41
N VAL A 278 16.59 3.83 1.18
CA VAL A 278 16.87 2.69 0.29
C VAL A 278 17.60 3.16 -0.95
N MET A 279 18.55 2.41 -1.42
CA MET A 279 19.34 2.74 -2.61
C MET A 279 19.66 1.51 -3.46
N SER A 280 19.71 1.69 -4.77
CA SER A 280 20.12 0.64 -5.72
C SER A 280 21.35 1.09 -6.49
N ILE A 281 22.38 0.27 -6.51
CA ILE A 281 23.59 0.52 -7.28
C ILE A 281 23.99 -0.73 -8.09
N PRO A 282 24.49 -0.50 -9.30
CA PRO A 282 24.20 0.69 -10.11
C PRO A 282 22.69 0.85 -10.35
N ARG A 283 22.23 2.01 -10.80
CA ARG A 283 20.79 2.25 -11.06
C ARG A 283 20.18 1.25 -12.05
N GLN A 284 20.96 0.84 -13.04
CA GLN A 284 20.65 -0.23 -13.98
C GLN A 284 21.67 -1.34 -13.83
N ALA A 285 21.26 -2.60 -14.07
CA ALA A 285 22.17 -3.74 -13.96
C ALA A 285 23.40 -3.56 -14.88
N ARG A 286 24.60 -3.79 -14.33
CA ARG A 286 25.89 -3.66 -15.00
C ARG A 286 26.75 -4.89 -14.75
N PRO A 287 27.78 -5.15 -15.59
CA PRO A 287 28.76 -6.18 -15.34
C PRO A 287 29.43 -6.05 -13.97
N LEU A 288 29.94 -7.17 -13.44
CA LEU A 288 30.51 -7.24 -12.08
C LEU A 288 31.60 -6.19 -11.84
N GLU A 289 32.48 -5.93 -12.80
CA GLU A 289 33.58 -4.95 -12.65
C GLU A 289 33.05 -3.53 -12.42
N GLU A 290 32.01 -3.11 -13.16
CA GLU A 290 31.39 -1.81 -12.96
C GLU A 290 30.63 -1.74 -11.63
N VAL A 291 30.05 -2.86 -11.18
CA VAL A 291 29.41 -2.97 -9.86
C VAL A 291 30.45 -2.78 -8.76
N LEU A 292 31.61 -3.46 -8.83
CA LEU A 292 32.66 -3.33 -7.84
C LEU A 292 33.24 -1.91 -7.79
N GLN A 293 33.36 -1.25 -8.94
CA GLN A 293 33.76 0.16 -8.98
C GLN A 293 32.72 1.05 -8.29
N ALA A 294 31.41 0.87 -8.59
CA ALA A 294 30.33 1.63 -7.95
C ALA A 294 30.26 1.39 -6.43
N ILE A 295 30.60 0.20 -5.94
CA ILE A 295 30.74 -0.08 -4.51
C ILE A 295 31.92 0.70 -3.92
N GLY A 296 33.02 0.84 -4.66
CA GLY A 296 34.20 1.62 -4.22
C GLY A 296 33.84 3.08 -3.88
N ASP A 297 32.90 3.67 -4.61
CA ASP A 297 32.43 5.05 -4.44
C ASP A 297 31.50 5.24 -3.22
N LEU A 298 31.06 4.15 -2.56
CA LEU A 298 30.23 4.24 -1.36
C LEU A 298 31.04 4.78 -0.17
N PRO A 299 30.36 5.50 0.76
CA PRO A 299 31.02 6.04 1.94
C PRO A 299 31.59 4.92 2.84
N ASP A 300 32.81 5.14 3.30
CA ASP A 300 33.42 4.27 4.30
C ASP A 300 32.88 4.59 5.70
N GLY A 301 32.78 3.58 6.56
CA GLY A 301 32.36 3.73 7.94
C GLY A 301 31.64 2.51 8.49
N ASP A 302 31.27 2.61 9.77
CA ASP A 302 30.50 1.58 10.45
C ASP A 302 29.03 1.59 10.02
N VAL A 303 28.43 0.41 9.99
CA VAL A 303 26.99 0.25 9.75
C VAL A 303 26.21 0.72 10.98
N THR A 304 25.30 1.65 10.79
CA THR A 304 24.43 2.22 11.83
C THR A 304 22.95 2.04 11.48
N LEU A 305 22.06 2.43 12.38
CA LEU A 305 20.61 2.46 12.11
C LEU A 305 20.23 3.44 10.98
N ARG A 306 21.08 4.42 10.70
CA ARG A 306 20.89 5.39 9.61
C ARG A 306 21.52 4.96 8.28
N SER A 307 22.32 3.91 8.29
CA SER A 307 22.90 3.37 7.06
C SER A 307 21.81 2.91 6.09
N PRO A 308 21.85 3.32 4.82
CA PRO A 308 20.83 2.96 3.86
C PRO A 308 20.84 1.45 3.55
N TYR A 309 19.68 0.93 3.21
CA TYR A 309 19.54 -0.41 2.63
C TYR A 309 20.00 -0.39 1.18
N LEU A 310 20.83 -1.34 0.83
CA LEU A 310 21.48 -1.43 -0.47
C LEU A 310 20.95 -2.61 -1.29
N GLU A 311 20.49 -2.33 -2.50
CA GLU A 311 20.32 -3.31 -3.56
C GLU A 311 21.47 -3.19 -4.55
N ILE A 312 22.14 -4.31 -4.83
CA ILE A 312 23.13 -4.42 -5.91
C ILE A 312 22.47 -5.03 -7.14
N LYS A 313 22.56 -4.34 -8.29
CA LYS A 313 22.03 -4.82 -9.58
C LYS A 313 23.18 -5.26 -10.49
N ILE A 314 23.30 -6.57 -10.71
CA ILE A 314 24.36 -7.15 -11.54
C ILE A 314 23.80 -7.75 -12.83
N LEU A 315 24.44 -7.46 -13.97
CA LEU A 315 24.15 -8.10 -15.25
C LEU A 315 25.10 -9.29 -15.42
N MET A 316 24.55 -10.49 -15.44
CA MET A 316 25.26 -11.74 -15.60
C MET A 316 25.28 -12.15 -17.07
N THR A 317 26.34 -11.81 -17.81
CA THR A 317 26.52 -12.25 -19.21
C THR A 317 27.05 -13.67 -19.29
N GLU A 318 27.82 -14.09 -18.31
CA GLU A 318 28.40 -15.42 -18.13
C GLU A 318 28.24 -15.90 -16.69
N PRO A 319 28.22 -17.23 -16.45
CA PRO A 319 28.20 -17.75 -15.07
C PRO A 319 29.44 -17.32 -14.29
N GLU A 320 29.25 -16.55 -13.23
CA GLU A 320 30.31 -16.11 -12.31
C GLU A 320 29.94 -16.57 -10.87
N PRO A 321 30.29 -17.78 -10.46
CA PRO A 321 29.87 -18.32 -9.18
C PRO A 321 30.35 -17.53 -7.97
N SER A 322 31.42 -16.75 -8.11
CA SER A 322 32.06 -15.99 -7.02
C SER A 322 31.52 -14.56 -6.88
N TYR A 323 30.52 -14.13 -7.68
CA TYR A 323 30.08 -12.75 -7.69
C TYR A 323 29.60 -12.26 -6.30
N LYS A 324 28.87 -13.11 -5.57
CA LYS A 324 28.40 -12.76 -4.22
C LYS A 324 29.55 -12.46 -3.28
N TYR A 325 30.51 -13.36 -3.23
CA TYR A 325 31.71 -13.21 -2.39
C TYR A 325 32.49 -11.93 -2.73
N LYS A 326 32.70 -11.65 -4.02
CA LYS A 326 33.41 -10.43 -4.46
C LYS A 326 32.64 -9.15 -4.07
N ILE A 327 31.33 -9.16 -4.15
CA ILE A 327 30.49 -8.02 -3.71
C ILE A 327 30.56 -7.85 -2.20
N GLU A 328 30.44 -8.93 -1.43
CA GLU A 328 30.51 -8.89 0.04
C GLU A 328 31.87 -8.40 0.53
N GLU A 329 32.96 -8.87 -0.10
CA GLU A 329 34.32 -8.38 0.20
C GLU A 329 34.48 -6.88 -0.10
N ALA A 330 33.98 -6.43 -1.24
CA ALA A 330 34.03 -5.01 -1.62
C ALA A 330 33.18 -4.09 -0.69
N LEU A 331 32.16 -4.64 -0.05
CA LEU A 331 31.31 -3.92 0.89
C LEU A 331 31.88 -3.84 2.31
N LYS A 332 32.95 -4.56 2.62
CA LYS A 332 33.58 -4.48 3.95
C LYS A 332 34.05 -3.06 4.25
N GLY A 333 33.62 -2.53 5.39
CA GLY A 333 33.95 -1.16 5.80
C GLY A 333 33.15 -0.08 5.12
N LYS A 334 32.12 -0.42 4.36
CA LYS A 334 31.16 0.55 3.78
C LYS A 334 29.96 0.77 4.70
N ALA A 335 29.55 2.04 4.86
CA ALA A 335 28.46 2.45 5.74
C ALA A 335 27.06 2.15 5.17
N VAL A 336 26.84 0.94 4.64
CA VAL A 336 25.57 0.51 4.00
C VAL A 336 25.13 -0.86 4.50
N ARG A 337 23.84 -1.18 4.39
CA ARG A 337 23.25 -2.48 4.74
C ARG A 337 22.89 -3.24 3.47
N LEU A 338 23.66 -4.25 3.08
CA LEU A 338 23.35 -5.07 1.91
C LEU A 338 22.06 -5.86 2.16
N ALA A 339 20.99 -5.51 1.48
CA ALA A 339 19.70 -6.17 1.60
C ALA A 339 19.44 -7.17 0.46
N ARG A 340 19.92 -6.87 -0.76
CA ARG A 340 19.65 -7.71 -1.92
C ARG A 340 20.74 -7.61 -2.98
N ILE A 341 21.08 -8.76 -3.59
CA ILE A 341 21.82 -8.81 -4.86
C ILE A 341 20.85 -9.33 -5.93
N ALA A 342 20.48 -8.46 -6.87
CA ALA A 342 19.61 -8.77 -7.99
C ALA A 342 20.45 -9.11 -9.23
N ALA A 343 20.63 -10.40 -9.50
CA ALA A 343 21.32 -10.87 -10.69
C ALA A 343 20.33 -10.94 -11.86
N MET A 344 20.62 -10.19 -12.92
CA MET A 344 19.81 -10.14 -14.14
C MET A 344 20.60 -10.81 -15.28
N LEU A 345 19.89 -11.63 -16.05
CA LEU A 345 20.42 -12.17 -17.31
C LEU A 345 20.18 -11.18 -18.44
N PRO A 346 21.07 -11.10 -19.46
CA PRO A 346 20.81 -10.29 -20.65
C PRO A 346 19.46 -10.70 -21.26
N GLN A 347 18.54 -9.75 -21.39
CA GLN A 347 17.32 -10.02 -22.12
C GLN A 347 17.71 -10.24 -23.60
N LYS A 348 17.65 -11.47 -24.08
CA LYS A 348 17.55 -11.71 -25.51
C LYS A 348 16.27 -11.01 -25.96
N LYS A 349 16.37 -10.03 -26.87
CA LYS A 349 15.20 -9.41 -27.50
C LYS A 349 14.28 -10.54 -27.96
N ALA A 350 13.22 -10.77 -27.23
CA ALA A 350 12.23 -11.76 -27.60
C ALA A 350 11.48 -11.20 -28.82
N SER A 351 11.77 -11.73 -29.99
CA SER A 351 10.88 -11.63 -31.15
C SER A 351 9.71 -12.56 -30.87
N GLY A 352 8.72 -12.13 -30.16
CA GLY A 352 7.54 -12.91 -29.82
C GLY A 352 6.27 -12.08 -29.91
N ILE A 353 5.12 -12.73 -29.87
CA ILE A 353 3.80 -12.11 -29.88
C ILE A 353 3.71 -11.20 -28.65
N VAL A 354 3.63 -9.90 -28.88
CA VAL A 354 3.40 -8.89 -27.83
C VAL A 354 2.03 -8.30 -28.11
N ALA A 355 1.03 -8.71 -27.35
CA ALA A 355 -0.26 -8.03 -27.37
C ALA A 355 -0.11 -6.73 -26.56
N THR A 356 -0.41 -5.60 -27.17
CA THR A 356 -0.35 -4.28 -26.56
C THR A 356 -1.71 -3.82 -26.00
N SER A 357 -2.79 -4.55 -26.33
CA SER A 357 -4.13 -4.30 -25.81
C SER A 357 -4.89 -5.60 -25.49
N TYR A 358 -5.94 -5.48 -24.69
CA TYR A 358 -6.86 -6.59 -24.36
C TYR A 358 -7.57 -7.13 -25.62
N GLU A 359 -7.91 -6.25 -26.57
CA GLU A 359 -8.55 -6.61 -27.85
C GLU A 359 -7.60 -7.43 -28.73
N GLU A 360 -6.31 -7.09 -28.78
CA GLU A 360 -5.29 -7.89 -29.45
C GLU A 360 -5.10 -9.27 -28.81
N LEU A 361 -5.15 -9.35 -27.46
CA LEU A 361 -5.07 -10.62 -26.73
C LEU A 361 -6.21 -11.57 -27.10
N GLN A 362 -7.42 -11.06 -27.30
CA GLN A 362 -8.58 -11.86 -27.73
C GLN A 362 -8.48 -12.39 -29.16
N THR A 363 -7.66 -11.77 -30.01
CA THR A 363 -7.45 -12.23 -31.39
C THR A 363 -6.37 -13.30 -31.52
N ILE A 364 -5.53 -13.48 -30.48
CA ILE A 364 -4.45 -14.48 -30.51
C ILE A 364 -5.02 -15.84 -30.12
N ARG A 365 -4.82 -16.82 -31.00
CA ARG A 365 -5.26 -18.19 -30.69
C ARG A 365 -4.46 -18.75 -29.48
N PRO A 366 -5.11 -19.41 -28.53
CA PRO A 366 -4.46 -19.99 -27.34
C PRO A 366 -3.26 -20.89 -27.69
N LEU A 367 -3.35 -21.63 -28.79
CA LEU A 367 -2.26 -22.47 -29.27
C LEU A 367 -1.02 -21.65 -29.68
N ASP A 368 -1.20 -20.56 -30.43
CA ASP A 368 -0.10 -19.72 -30.88
C ASP A 368 0.62 -19.05 -29.70
N MET A 369 -0.14 -18.61 -28.70
CA MET A 369 0.39 -18.09 -27.45
C MET A 369 1.22 -19.12 -26.69
N ALA A 370 0.71 -20.34 -26.55
CA ALA A 370 1.40 -21.42 -25.86
C ALA A 370 2.70 -21.83 -26.57
N LEU A 371 2.69 -21.91 -27.90
CA LEU A 371 3.89 -22.19 -28.69
C LEU A 371 4.96 -21.11 -28.52
N ASP A 372 4.55 -19.85 -28.51
CA ASP A 372 5.48 -18.72 -28.29
C ASP A 372 6.06 -18.74 -26.88
N VAL A 373 5.24 -18.96 -25.84
CA VAL A 373 5.69 -19.11 -24.45
C VAL A 373 6.66 -20.28 -24.30
N PHE A 374 6.36 -21.42 -24.89
CA PHE A 374 7.25 -22.59 -24.87
C PHE A 374 8.61 -22.27 -25.52
N LYS A 375 8.59 -21.68 -26.70
CA LYS A 375 9.82 -21.28 -27.44
C LYS A 375 10.68 -20.32 -26.62
N ARG A 376 10.05 -19.36 -25.92
CA ARG A 376 10.76 -18.44 -25.00
C ARG A 376 11.37 -19.15 -23.80
N LYS A 377 10.59 -20.04 -23.17
CA LYS A 377 10.98 -20.74 -21.94
C LYS A 377 12.12 -21.73 -22.18
N TYR A 378 12.15 -22.37 -23.33
CA TYR A 378 13.11 -23.43 -23.66
C TYR A 378 14.17 -23.01 -24.71
N GLY A 379 14.54 -21.73 -24.68
CA GLY A 379 15.72 -21.22 -25.41
C GLY A 379 15.61 -21.28 -26.94
N GLY A 380 14.40 -21.19 -27.49
CA GLY A 380 14.14 -21.22 -28.90
C GLY A 380 13.81 -22.61 -29.47
N THR A 381 13.74 -23.63 -28.62
CA THR A 381 13.35 -25.00 -29.04
C THR A 381 11.87 -25.02 -29.40
N GLU A 382 11.52 -25.74 -30.48
CA GLU A 382 10.12 -25.92 -30.85
C GLU A 382 9.45 -26.98 -29.97
N MET A 383 8.15 -26.79 -29.69
CA MET A 383 7.37 -27.72 -28.91
C MET A 383 7.28 -29.08 -29.62
N PRO A 384 7.54 -30.20 -28.95
CA PRO A 384 7.39 -31.53 -29.56
C PRO A 384 5.94 -31.77 -30.02
N ASP A 385 5.80 -32.47 -31.17
CA ASP A 385 4.49 -32.71 -31.79
C ASP A 385 3.49 -33.40 -30.85
N THR A 386 3.96 -34.34 -30.03
CA THR A 386 3.12 -35.02 -29.04
C THR A 386 2.55 -34.06 -27.99
N MET A 387 3.33 -33.07 -27.57
CA MET A 387 2.90 -32.06 -26.61
C MET A 387 1.95 -31.06 -27.26
N LYS A 388 2.19 -30.71 -28.53
CA LYS A 388 1.33 -29.84 -29.30
C LYS A 388 -0.05 -30.47 -29.53
N GLN A 389 -0.11 -31.77 -29.92
CA GLN A 389 -1.37 -32.50 -30.08
C GLN A 389 -2.17 -32.61 -28.75
N LEU A 390 -1.48 -32.84 -27.63
CA LEU A 390 -2.12 -32.86 -26.30
C LEU A 390 -2.71 -31.48 -25.96
N LEU A 391 -1.98 -30.41 -26.22
CA LEU A 391 -2.44 -29.05 -25.99
C LEU A 391 -3.65 -28.70 -26.87
N GLU A 392 -3.64 -29.07 -28.16
CA GLU A 392 -4.77 -28.89 -29.05
C GLU A 392 -6.03 -29.64 -28.55
N SER A 393 -5.86 -30.85 -28.03
CA SER A 393 -7.01 -31.59 -27.46
C SER A 393 -7.59 -30.90 -26.22
N VAL A 394 -6.74 -30.38 -25.32
CA VAL A 394 -7.15 -29.63 -24.12
C VAL A 394 -7.87 -28.33 -24.48
N ILE A 395 -7.34 -27.57 -25.44
CA ILE A 395 -7.98 -26.33 -25.92
C ILE A 395 -9.37 -26.62 -26.50
N LYS A 396 -9.49 -27.70 -27.28
CA LYS A 396 -10.77 -28.13 -27.84
C LYS A 396 -11.77 -28.58 -26.76
N GLU A 397 -11.32 -29.29 -25.72
CA GLU A 397 -12.17 -29.68 -24.59
C GLU A 397 -12.60 -28.46 -23.74
N ALA A 398 -11.75 -27.47 -23.60
CA ALA A 398 -12.06 -26.22 -22.88
C ALA A 398 -13.04 -25.30 -23.63
N GLY A 399 -13.34 -25.58 -24.91
CA GLY A 399 -14.29 -24.78 -25.70
C GLY A 399 -13.78 -23.40 -26.11
N VAL A 400 -12.45 -23.24 -26.17
CA VAL A 400 -11.77 -21.97 -26.52
C VAL A 400 -11.15 -22.03 -27.90
#